data_8508aff31615961d416da8b0c2aec8be
#
_entry.id   8508aff31615961d416da8b0c2aec8be
#
_cell.length_a   1.000
_cell.length_b   1.000
_cell.length_c   1.000
_cell.angle_alpha   90.00
_cell.angle_beta   90.00
_cell.angle_gamma   90.00
#
_symmetry.space_group_name_H-M   'P 1'
#
loop_
_entity.id
_entity.type
_entity.pdbx_description
1 polymer ?
#
loop_
_entity_poly.entity_id
_entity_poly.type
_entity_poly.pdbx_seq_one_letter_code
_entity_poly.pdbx_strand_id
1 'polypeptide(L)'
;MQPRDRLLALAVPVLWGLNFPATAYALQHYPPSLAAALRFTLLAIPTILLVPRPQVRTIWLLGTGFGLGVLQFGFLYVAMEAGMPPGLASLVLQAQAPFTMLLATLLLGERLTARRAAGVGIAVLGLAFIGAHRAQAASWVAVALTLLAALGWATGNICSRLARAPKPLQLTMWMSLVPPIPTFLLSLWFEGPRIAPALSTALTREALRANLGLLYIVVCASILGYGIWNTLIARYSASAVAPWSMLVPVVGVLSSWVAFGEAPALVELAAGVLVVGGVLIATFERRRRLSPA
;
A
#
# COMPACT_ATOMS: atom_id res chain seq x y z
N MET A 1 14.94 11.83 16.36
CA MET A 1 15.54 11.49 15.05
C MET A 1 16.57 12.54 14.67
N GLN A 2 17.72 12.12 14.15
CA GLN A 2 18.73 13.03 13.61
C GLN A 2 18.19 13.76 12.37
N PRO A 3 18.70 14.97 12.01
CA PRO A 3 18.23 15.71 10.84
C PRO A 3 18.27 14.90 9.53
N ARG A 4 19.36 14.17 9.30
CA ARG A 4 19.50 13.25 8.14
C ARG A 4 18.40 12.19 8.09
N ASP A 5 18.07 11.58 9.24
CA ASP A 5 17.05 10.54 9.31
C ASP A 5 15.62 11.08 9.18
N ARG A 6 15.40 12.38 9.49
CA ARG A 6 14.12 13.06 9.18
C ARG A 6 13.95 13.26 7.67
N LEU A 7 15.01 13.60 6.95
CA LEU A 7 14.98 13.68 5.48
C LEU A 7 14.69 12.31 4.86
N LEU A 8 15.33 11.25 5.35
CA LEU A 8 15.02 9.89 4.92
C LEU A 8 13.57 9.50 5.24
N ALA A 9 13.06 9.89 6.41
CA ALA A 9 11.66 9.64 6.77
C ALA A 9 10.68 10.39 5.88
N LEU A 10 11.02 11.58 5.40
CA LEU A 10 10.23 12.35 4.42
C LEU A 10 10.33 11.73 3.01
N ALA A 11 11.47 11.15 2.65
CA ALA A 11 11.62 10.49 1.35
C ALA A 11 10.67 9.30 1.17
N VAL A 12 10.38 8.53 2.22
CA VAL A 12 9.50 7.35 2.14
C VAL A 12 8.09 7.71 1.64
N PRO A 13 7.34 8.67 2.24
CA PRO A 13 6.03 9.02 1.72
C PRO A 13 6.07 9.63 0.32
N VAL A 14 7.17 10.29 -0.07
CA VAL A 14 7.35 10.75 -1.46
C VAL A 14 7.47 9.55 -2.40
N LEU A 15 8.33 8.58 -2.09
CA LEU A 15 8.49 7.37 -2.89
C LEU A 15 7.19 6.56 -3.00
N TRP A 16 6.45 6.44 -1.91
CA TRP A 16 5.20 5.67 -1.89
C TRP A 16 4.00 6.46 -2.46
N GLY A 17 3.96 7.77 -2.33
CA GLY A 17 2.93 8.60 -2.94
C GLY A 17 3.04 8.60 -4.47
N LEU A 18 4.25 8.77 -4.99
CA LEU A 18 4.52 8.69 -6.44
C LEU A 18 4.26 7.29 -7.04
N ASN A 19 4.16 6.25 -6.20
CA ASN A 19 3.80 4.90 -6.67
C ASN A 19 2.40 4.85 -7.32
N PHE A 20 1.45 5.71 -6.90
CA PHE A 20 0.10 5.73 -7.46
C PHE A 20 0.08 6.18 -8.93
N PRO A 21 0.63 7.35 -9.31
CA PRO A 21 0.73 7.71 -10.72
C PRO A 21 1.63 6.76 -11.51
N ALA A 22 2.72 6.24 -10.93
CA ALA A 22 3.55 5.23 -11.58
C ALA A 22 2.76 3.95 -11.91
N THR A 23 1.88 3.51 -10.99
CA THR A 23 0.96 2.39 -11.23
C THR A 23 -0.01 2.71 -12.36
N ALA A 24 -0.62 3.91 -12.36
CA ALA A 24 -1.52 4.29 -13.45
C ALA A 24 -0.82 4.28 -14.83
N TYR A 25 0.43 4.72 -14.91
CA TYR A 25 1.22 4.58 -16.15
C TYR A 25 1.46 3.12 -16.53
N ALA A 26 1.76 2.24 -15.57
CA ALA A 26 1.95 0.82 -15.83
C ALA A 26 0.67 0.18 -16.41
N LEU A 27 -0.50 0.56 -15.86
CA LEU A 27 -1.80 0.04 -16.28
C LEU A 27 -2.28 0.57 -17.64
N GLN A 28 -1.64 1.60 -18.23
CA GLN A 28 -1.93 2.03 -19.60
C GLN A 28 -1.52 0.99 -20.66
N HIS A 29 -0.58 0.10 -20.31
CA HIS A 29 -0.07 -0.91 -21.23
C HIS A 29 -0.30 -2.34 -20.73
N TYR A 30 -0.09 -2.58 -19.45
CA TYR A 30 -0.21 -3.92 -18.86
C TYR A 30 -1.56 -4.10 -18.18
N PRO A 31 -2.27 -5.22 -18.43
CA PRO A 31 -3.44 -5.60 -17.65
C PRO A 31 -3.11 -5.68 -16.14
N PRO A 32 -4.08 -5.43 -15.25
CA PRO A 32 -3.86 -5.30 -13.80
C PRO A 32 -3.13 -6.47 -13.16
N SER A 33 -3.60 -7.68 -13.38
CA SER A 33 -3.01 -8.87 -12.77
C SER A 33 -1.63 -9.17 -13.37
N LEU A 34 -1.44 -8.91 -14.67
CA LEU A 34 -0.14 -9.01 -15.32
C LEU A 34 0.84 -7.97 -14.78
N ALA A 35 0.41 -6.73 -14.60
CA ALA A 35 1.24 -5.68 -14.01
C ALA A 35 1.68 -6.03 -12.58
N ALA A 36 0.77 -6.60 -11.76
CA ALA A 36 1.11 -7.09 -10.44
C ALA A 36 2.11 -8.26 -10.50
N ALA A 37 1.91 -9.22 -11.39
CA ALA A 37 2.84 -10.34 -11.58
C ALA A 37 4.24 -9.85 -11.98
N LEU A 38 4.33 -8.95 -12.96
CA LEU A 38 5.59 -8.37 -13.43
C LEU A 38 6.30 -7.60 -12.30
N ARG A 39 5.58 -6.73 -11.57
CA ARG A 39 6.13 -6.00 -10.42
C ARG A 39 6.81 -6.94 -9.43
N PHE A 40 6.09 -7.97 -8.99
CA PHE A 40 6.60 -8.86 -7.96
C PHE A 40 7.64 -9.84 -8.48
N THR A 41 7.59 -10.26 -9.74
CA THR A 41 8.64 -11.05 -10.39
C THR A 41 9.94 -10.26 -10.45
N LEU A 42 9.90 -9.01 -10.91
CA LEU A 42 11.08 -8.14 -10.96
C LEU A 42 11.66 -7.84 -9.56
N LEU A 43 10.82 -7.81 -8.52
CA LEU A 43 11.29 -7.65 -7.15
C LEU A 43 11.81 -8.96 -6.55
N ALA A 44 11.25 -10.11 -6.93
CA ALA A 44 11.65 -11.43 -6.45
C ALA A 44 13.08 -11.81 -6.91
N ILE A 45 13.47 -11.43 -8.13
CA ILE A 45 14.77 -11.73 -8.69
C ILE A 45 15.93 -11.23 -7.79
N PRO A 46 16.06 -9.91 -7.52
CA PRO A 46 17.11 -9.43 -6.62
C PRO A 46 16.93 -9.93 -5.19
N THR A 47 15.71 -10.21 -4.75
CA THR A 47 15.46 -10.78 -3.43
C THR A 47 16.11 -12.14 -3.26
N ILE A 48 15.89 -13.07 -4.19
CA ILE A 48 16.46 -14.42 -4.14
C ILE A 48 18.00 -14.37 -4.17
N LEU A 49 18.56 -13.45 -4.97
CA LEU A 49 20.00 -13.36 -5.18
C LEU A 49 20.74 -12.68 -4.02
N LEU A 50 20.13 -11.67 -3.38
CA LEU A 50 20.83 -10.75 -2.49
C LEU A 50 20.34 -10.79 -1.04
N VAL A 51 19.13 -11.32 -0.77
CA VAL A 51 18.54 -11.27 0.55
C VAL A 51 18.44 -12.66 1.16
N PRO A 52 19.06 -12.92 2.30
CA PRO A 52 18.92 -14.21 2.99
C PRO A 52 17.48 -14.50 3.37
N ARG A 53 17.08 -15.78 3.34
CA ARG A 53 15.74 -16.21 3.74
C ARG A 53 15.43 -15.79 5.18
N PRO A 54 14.25 -15.23 5.46
CA PRO A 54 13.86 -14.87 6.82
C PRO A 54 13.61 -16.12 7.66
N GLN A 55 14.03 -16.05 8.91
CA GLN A 55 13.82 -17.12 9.90
C GLN A 55 12.39 -17.01 10.49
N VAL A 56 11.39 -17.34 9.67
CA VAL A 56 9.98 -17.31 10.05
C VAL A 56 9.28 -18.57 9.58
N ARG A 57 8.14 -18.91 10.23
CA ARG A 57 7.29 -20.00 9.74
C ARG A 57 6.74 -19.67 8.36
N THR A 58 6.85 -20.61 7.43
CA THR A 58 6.43 -20.43 6.03
C THR A 58 4.99 -19.95 5.90
N ILE A 59 4.08 -20.41 6.77
CA ILE A 59 2.67 -19.97 6.75
C ILE A 59 2.52 -18.45 6.92
N TRP A 60 3.34 -17.81 7.78
CA TRP A 60 3.29 -16.36 7.96
C TRP A 60 3.95 -15.60 6.82
N LEU A 61 4.98 -16.15 6.20
CA LEU A 61 5.56 -15.61 4.98
C LEU A 61 4.53 -15.63 3.83
N LEU A 62 3.88 -16.77 3.63
CA LEU A 62 2.82 -16.92 2.61
C LEU A 62 1.64 -15.99 2.90
N GLY A 63 1.15 -15.94 4.15
CA GLY A 63 0.07 -15.05 4.54
C GLY A 63 0.40 -13.57 4.36
N THR A 64 1.65 -13.17 4.68
CA THR A 64 2.13 -11.80 4.44
C THR A 64 2.15 -11.49 2.94
N GLY A 65 2.72 -12.35 2.12
CA GLY A 65 2.80 -12.16 0.67
C GLY A 65 1.44 -12.21 -0.01
N PHE A 66 0.54 -13.09 0.44
CA PHE A 66 -0.81 -13.16 -0.08
C PHE A 66 -1.61 -11.89 0.25
N GLY A 67 -1.57 -11.43 1.51
CA GLY A 67 -2.26 -10.21 1.94
C GLY A 67 -1.69 -8.94 1.31
N LEU A 68 -0.39 -8.69 1.49
CA LEU A 68 0.27 -7.47 1.01
C LEU A 68 0.59 -7.50 -0.49
N GLY A 69 0.64 -8.65 -1.12
CA GLY A 69 0.99 -8.79 -2.52
C GLY A 69 -0.21 -9.12 -3.41
N VAL A 70 -0.85 -10.28 -3.18
CA VAL A 70 -1.94 -10.76 -4.05
C VAL A 70 -3.21 -9.93 -3.85
N LEU A 71 -3.73 -9.90 -2.61
CA LEU A 71 -5.01 -9.23 -2.34
C LEU A 71 -4.90 -7.71 -2.51
N GLN A 72 -3.90 -7.10 -1.88
CA GLN A 72 -3.76 -5.65 -1.93
C GLN A 72 -3.58 -5.14 -3.37
N PHE A 73 -2.56 -5.63 -4.08
CA PHE A 73 -2.26 -5.10 -5.40
C PHE A 73 -3.16 -5.66 -6.50
N GLY A 74 -3.65 -6.90 -6.35
CA GLY A 74 -4.65 -7.46 -7.24
C GLY A 74 -5.91 -6.60 -7.27
N PHE A 75 -6.52 -6.37 -6.11
CA PHE A 75 -7.71 -5.52 -6.04
C PHE A 75 -7.45 -4.05 -6.36
N LEU A 76 -6.32 -3.47 -5.91
CA LEU A 76 -6.00 -2.08 -6.18
C LEU A 76 -5.83 -1.79 -7.68
N TYR A 77 -5.12 -2.65 -8.38
CA TYR A 77 -4.85 -2.46 -9.82
C TYR A 77 -6.12 -2.64 -10.64
N VAL A 78 -6.94 -3.63 -10.31
CA VAL A 78 -8.27 -3.78 -10.92
C VAL A 78 -9.18 -2.59 -10.58
N ALA A 79 -9.12 -2.05 -9.36
CA ALA A 79 -9.86 -0.84 -9.00
C ALA A 79 -9.44 0.37 -9.86
N MET A 80 -8.14 0.54 -10.08
CA MET A 80 -7.61 1.63 -10.92
C MET A 80 -8.01 1.46 -12.39
N GLU A 81 -8.01 0.24 -12.93
CA GLU A 81 -8.54 -0.05 -14.25
C GLU A 81 -10.06 0.21 -14.34
N ALA A 82 -10.80 -0.10 -13.26
CA ALA A 82 -12.24 0.18 -13.17
C ALA A 82 -12.57 1.67 -12.94
N GLY A 83 -11.59 2.56 -13.06
CA GLY A 83 -11.76 4.00 -12.99
C GLY A 83 -11.52 4.64 -11.64
N MET A 84 -10.83 3.98 -10.70
CA MET A 84 -10.36 4.60 -9.46
C MET A 84 -9.20 5.53 -9.77
N PRO A 85 -9.35 6.87 -9.58
CA PRO A 85 -8.24 7.80 -9.78
C PRO A 85 -7.08 7.50 -8.83
N PRO A 86 -5.82 7.58 -9.27
CA PRO A 86 -4.65 7.25 -8.46
C PRO A 86 -4.57 8.06 -7.16
N GLY A 87 -4.87 9.36 -7.21
CA GLY A 87 -4.89 10.22 -6.03
C GLY A 87 -5.94 9.77 -5.01
N LEU A 88 -7.15 9.45 -5.46
CA LEU A 88 -8.22 8.97 -4.60
C LEU A 88 -7.93 7.57 -4.05
N ALA A 89 -7.33 6.69 -4.86
CA ALA A 89 -6.89 5.37 -4.40
C ALA A 89 -5.96 5.48 -3.20
N SER A 90 -5.04 6.47 -3.19
CA SER A 90 -4.12 6.72 -2.09
C SER A 90 -4.83 7.09 -0.78
N LEU A 91 -5.95 7.81 -0.86
CA LEU A 91 -6.77 8.19 0.29
C LEU A 91 -7.61 7.00 0.80
N VAL A 92 -8.35 6.33 -0.09
CA VAL A 92 -9.23 5.22 0.28
C VAL A 92 -8.44 4.03 0.84
N LEU A 93 -7.24 3.79 0.30
CA LEU A 93 -6.35 2.72 0.78
C LEU A 93 -5.92 2.92 2.24
N GLN A 94 -6.03 4.13 2.81
CA GLN A 94 -5.79 4.37 4.24
C GLN A 94 -6.78 3.64 5.15
N ALA A 95 -7.89 3.12 4.62
CA ALA A 95 -8.78 2.18 5.33
C ALA A 95 -8.02 0.95 5.87
N GLN A 96 -6.83 0.64 5.32
CA GLN A 96 -5.97 -0.42 5.85
C GLN A 96 -5.62 -0.24 7.34
N ALA A 97 -5.51 1.00 7.82
CA ALA A 97 -5.17 1.26 9.21
C ALA A 97 -6.32 0.88 10.18
N PRO A 98 -7.57 1.38 10.02
CA PRO A 98 -8.69 0.90 10.80
C PRO A 98 -8.95 -0.60 10.64
N PHE A 99 -8.83 -1.17 9.43
CA PHE A 99 -8.97 -2.62 9.24
C PHE A 99 -7.90 -3.41 9.99
N THR A 100 -6.64 -2.96 9.98
CA THR A 100 -5.58 -3.61 10.77
C THR A 100 -5.89 -3.57 12.27
N MET A 101 -6.40 -2.46 12.79
CA MET A 101 -6.77 -2.34 14.21
C MET A 101 -7.95 -3.26 14.57
N LEU A 102 -8.98 -3.32 13.72
CA LEU A 102 -10.12 -4.22 13.92
C LEU A 102 -9.69 -5.69 13.88
N LEU A 103 -8.89 -6.09 12.89
CA LEU A 103 -8.37 -7.45 12.80
C LEU A 103 -7.44 -7.78 13.98
N ALA A 104 -6.62 -6.86 14.45
CA ALA A 104 -5.79 -7.05 15.64
C ALA A 104 -6.64 -7.26 16.91
N THR A 105 -7.74 -6.53 17.03
CA THR A 105 -8.69 -6.71 18.13
C THR A 105 -9.36 -8.09 18.06
N LEU A 106 -9.86 -8.46 16.88
CA LEU A 106 -10.63 -9.70 16.71
C LEU A 106 -9.74 -10.96 16.76
N LEU A 107 -8.57 -10.93 16.11
CA LEU A 107 -7.72 -12.11 15.93
C LEU A 107 -6.62 -12.23 16.97
N LEU A 108 -6.13 -11.11 17.51
CA LEU A 108 -5.03 -11.09 18.47
C LEU A 108 -5.50 -10.74 19.90
N GLY A 109 -6.79 -10.50 20.10
CA GLY A 109 -7.35 -10.15 21.42
C GLY A 109 -6.89 -8.78 21.94
N GLU A 110 -6.44 -7.88 21.07
CA GLU A 110 -6.01 -6.54 21.49
C GLU A 110 -7.21 -5.70 21.92
N ARG A 111 -7.07 -5.01 23.03
CA ARG A 111 -8.13 -4.13 23.53
C ARG A 111 -8.23 -2.88 22.65
N LEU A 112 -9.41 -2.65 22.10
CA LEU A 112 -9.74 -1.41 21.41
C LEU A 112 -10.01 -0.32 22.45
N THR A 113 -9.05 0.57 22.67
CA THR A 113 -9.26 1.70 23.58
C THR A 113 -10.29 2.67 23.00
N ALA A 114 -11.01 3.43 23.87
CA ALA A 114 -12.00 4.43 23.41
C ALA A 114 -11.39 5.41 22.39
N ARG A 115 -10.13 5.81 22.58
CA ARG A 115 -9.41 6.68 21.64
C ARG A 115 -9.19 6.01 20.27
N ARG A 116 -8.79 4.73 20.25
CA ARG A 116 -8.65 3.97 19.00
C ARG A 116 -9.98 3.82 18.30
N ALA A 117 -11.05 3.52 19.05
CA ALA A 117 -12.41 3.43 18.53
C ALA A 117 -12.88 4.76 17.91
N ALA A 118 -12.67 5.89 18.60
CA ALA A 118 -12.99 7.22 18.10
C ALA A 118 -12.21 7.54 16.80
N GLY A 119 -10.90 7.28 16.76
CA GLY A 119 -10.07 7.51 15.58
C GLY A 119 -10.50 6.65 14.39
N VAL A 120 -10.83 5.37 14.62
CA VAL A 120 -11.41 4.48 13.59
C VAL A 120 -12.74 5.03 13.10
N GLY A 121 -13.63 5.46 14.00
CA GLY A 121 -14.94 6.05 13.66
C GLY A 121 -14.79 7.29 12.76
N ILE A 122 -13.87 8.20 13.10
CA ILE A 122 -13.58 9.41 12.29
C ILE A 122 -13.05 9.01 10.90
N ALA A 123 -12.12 8.05 10.83
CA ALA A 123 -11.59 7.57 9.55
C ALA A 123 -12.69 6.93 8.67
N VAL A 124 -13.58 6.13 9.25
CA VAL A 124 -14.71 5.51 8.55
C VAL A 124 -15.69 6.57 8.04
N LEU A 125 -15.97 7.61 8.84
CA LEU A 125 -16.80 8.73 8.38
C LEU A 125 -16.18 9.44 7.18
N GLY A 126 -14.86 9.72 7.21
CA GLY A 126 -14.15 10.29 6.05
C GLY A 126 -14.27 9.41 4.81
N LEU A 127 -14.10 8.09 4.94
CA LEU A 127 -14.28 7.15 3.83
C LEU A 127 -15.72 7.11 3.32
N ALA A 128 -16.71 7.20 4.21
CA ALA A 128 -18.13 7.27 3.82
C ALA A 128 -18.44 8.55 3.02
N PHE A 129 -17.86 9.70 3.39
CA PHE A 129 -17.98 10.94 2.61
C PHE A 129 -17.37 10.82 1.21
N ILE A 130 -16.18 10.21 1.09
CA ILE A 130 -15.55 9.94 -0.22
C ILE A 130 -16.48 9.04 -1.05
N GLY A 131 -16.95 7.94 -0.47
CA GLY A 131 -17.87 7.02 -1.13
C GLY A 131 -19.15 7.70 -1.60
N ALA A 132 -19.81 8.49 -0.75
CA ALA A 132 -21.04 9.20 -1.07
C ALA A 132 -20.83 10.25 -2.17
N HIS A 133 -19.72 10.99 -2.16
CA HIS A 133 -19.40 11.96 -3.20
C HIS A 133 -19.15 11.28 -4.54
N ARG A 134 -18.42 10.17 -4.54
CA ARG A 134 -18.12 9.41 -5.75
C ARG A 134 -19.28 8.57 -6.29
N ALA A 135 -20.28 8.27 -5.48
CA ALA A 135 -21.50 7.60 -5.95
C ALA A 135 -22.18 8.29 -7.13
N GLN A 136 -21.96 9.58 -7.28
CA GLN A 136 -22.51 10.38 -8.36
C GLN A 136 -21.61 10.42 -9.62
N ALA A 137 -20.31 10.05 -9.51
CA ALA A 137 -19.32 10.28 -10.58
C ALA A 137 -18.45 9.06 -10.92
N ALA A 138 -18.41 8.01 -10.11
CA ALA A 138 -17.57 6.83 -10.35
C ALA A 138 -18.26 5.54 -9.92
N SER A 139 -17.78 4.43 -10.49
CA SER A 139 -18.24 3.09 -10.15
C SER A 139 -18.01 2.76 -8.66
N TRP A 140 -19.08 2.43 -7.93
CA TRP A 140 -19.00 1.85 -6.57
C TRP A 140 -18.08 0.62 -6.52
N VAL A 141 -17.97 -0.08 -7.65
CA VAL A 141 -17.08 -1.24 -7.79
C VAL A 141 -15.63 -0.84 -7.55
N ALA A 142 -15.18 0.29 -8.10
CA ALA A 142 -13.80 0.75 -7.92
C ALA A 142 -13.49 1.11 -6.45
N VAL A 143 -14.43 1.74 -5.74
CA VAL A 143 -14.29 2.04 -4.31
C VAL A 143 -14.28 0.74 -3.50
N ALA A 144 -15.21 -0.18 -3.75
CA ALA A 144 -15.28 -1.47 -3.06
C ALA A 144 -14.01 -2.30 -3.25
N LEU A 145 -13.48 -2.36 -4.48
CA LEU A 145 -12.21 -3.03 -4.78
C LEU A 145 -11.04 -2.40 -4.03
N THR A 146 -10.99 -1.07 -3.92
CA THR A 146 -9.94 -0.38 -3.14
C THR A 146 -10.06 -0.68 -1.64
N LEU A 147 -11.28 -0.81 -1.10
CA LEU A 147 -11.50 -1.23 0.29
C LEU A 147 -11.09 -2.71 0.49
N LEU A 148 -11.35 -3.60 -0.48
CA LEU A 148 -10.85 -4.97 -0.45
C LEU A 148 -9.32 -5.02 -0.50
N ALA A 149 -8.69 -4.15 -1.30
CA ALA A 149 -7.23 -3.99 -1.29
C ALA A 149 -6.70 -3.56 0.09
N ALA A 150 -7.39 -2.60 0.74
CA ALA A 150 -7.06 -2.16 2.10
C ALA A 150 -7.21 -3.29 3.14
N LEU A 151 -8.25 -4.13 3.01
CA LEU A 151 -8.44 -5.31 3.85
C LEU A 151 -7.35 -6.37 3.59
N GLY A 152 -6.96 -6.57 2.34
CA GLY A 152 -5.82 -7.40 1.96
C GLY A 152 -4.54 -6.93 2.65
N TRP A 153 -4.26 -5.63 2.60
CA TRP A 153 -3.14 -5.03 3.33
C TRP A 153 -3.21 -5.30 4.83
N ALA A 154 -4.37 -5.06 5.45
CA ALA A 154 -4.58 -5.30 6.87
C ALA A 154 -4.32 -6.76 7.25
N THR A 155 -4.80 -7.71 6.45
CA THR A 155 -4.57 -9.14 6.64
C THR A 155 -3.08 -9.47 6.57
N GLY A 156 -2.37 -8.95 5.57
CA GLY A 156 -0.93 -9.12 5.45
C GLY A 156 -0.14 -8.52 6.62
N ASN A 157 -0.58 -7.36 7.15
CA ASN A 157 0.00 -6.75 8.36
C ASN A 157 -0.14 -7.68 9.58
N ILE A 158 -1.31 -8.32 9.76
CA ILE A 158 -1.52 -9.28 10.85
C ILE A 158 -0.59 -10.50 10.68
N CYS A 159 -0.47 -11.05 9.47
CA CYS A 159 0.44 -12.17 9.21
C CYS A 159 1.91 -11.77 9.43
N SER A 160 2.32 -10.60 8.96
CA SER A 160 3.67 -10.05 9.19
C SER A 160 3.98 -9.89 10.67
N ARG A 161 3.00 -9.45 11.47
CA ARG A 161 3.14 -9.32 12.91
C ARG A 161 3.28 -10.68 13.60
N LEU A 162 2.47 -11.66 13.20
CA LEU A 162 2.54 -13.04 13.71
C LEU A 162 3.82 -13.76 13.30
N ALA A 163 4.43 -13.36 12.19
CA ALA A 163 5.73 -13.88 11.75
C ALA A 163 6.87 -13.60 12.74
N ARG A 164 6.77 -12.50 13.54
CA ARG A 164 7.80 -12.09 14.52
C ARG A 164 9.22 -12.15 13.94
N ALA A 165 9.37 -11.65 12.69
CA ALA A 165 10.63 -11.74 11.96
C ALA A 165 11.77 -11.02 12.70
N PRO A 166 12.91 -11.67 12.99
CA PRO A 166 14.08 -11.03 13.59
C PRO A 166 14.63 -9.87 12.75
N LYS A 167 14.50 -10.01 11.43
CA LYS A 167 14.89 -8.99 10.45
C LYS A 167 13.70 -8.67 9.54
N PRO A 168 12.89 -7.64 9.87
CA PRO A 168 11.66 -7.30 9.13
C PRO A 168 11.89 -7.05 7.63
N LEU A 169 13.03 -6.45 7.25
CA LEU A 169 13.37 -6.23 5.85
C LEU A 169 13.43 -7.54 5.05
N GLN A 170 14.00 -8.59 5.63
CA GLN A 170 14.05 -9.89 4.95
C GLN A 170 12.65 -10.43 4.68
N LEU A 171 11.73 -10.36 5.66
CA LEU A 171 10.34 -10.75 5.46
C LEU A 171 9.67 -9.91 4.37
N THR A 172 9.86 -8.58 4.42
CA THR A 172 9.29 -7.64 3.45
C THR A 172 9.78 -7.92 2.03
N MET A 173 11.04 -8.26 1.85
CA MET A 173 11.59 -8.61 0.54
C MET A 173 11.12 -10.00 0.10
N TRP A 174 11.20 -11.01 0.96
CA TRP A 174 10.82 -12.39 0.64
C TRP A 174 9.32 -12.60 0.41
N MET A 175 8.45 -11.77 0.97
CA MET A 175 7.03 -11.82 0.64
C MET A 175 6.76 -11.62 -0.85
N SER A 176 7.67 -10.93 -1.57
CA SER A 176 7.54 -10.68 -3.02
C SER A 176 7.58 -11.94 -3.88
N LEU A 177 8.02 -13.07 -3.33
CA LEU A 177 8.04 -14.35 -4.03
C LEU A 177 6.65 -15.00 -4.09
N VAL A 178 5.72 -14.57 -3.26
CA VAL A 178 4.38 -15.17 -3.18
C VAL A 178 3.45 -14.70 -4.31
N PRO A 179 3.34 -13.39 -4.62
CA PRO A 179 2.37 -12.88 -5.58
C PRO A 179 2.58 -13.28 -7.04
N PRO A 180 3.81 -13.49 -7.57
CA PRO A 180 4.02 -13.73 -9.00
C PRO A 180 3.15 -14.84 -9.57
N ILE A 181 3.11 -16.00 -8.92
CA ILE A 181 2.35 -17.16 -9.43
C ILE A 181 0.84 -16.91 -9.37
N PRO A 182 0.23 -16.58 -8.20
CA PRO A 182 -1.21 -16.34 -8.13
C PRO A 182 -1.69 -15.22 -9.06
N THR A 183 -0.96 -14.09 -9.12
CA THR A 183 -1.37 -12.96 -9.97
C THR A 183 -1.20 -13.26 -11.45
N PHE A 184 -0.19 -14.04 -11.85
CA PHE A 184 -0.05 -14.48 -13.23
C PHE A 184 -1.16 -15.48 -13.62
N LEU A 185 -1.53 -16.41 -12.73
CA LEU A 185 -2.66 -17.31 -12.97
C LEU A 185 -3.98 -16.55 -13.08
N LEU A 186 -4.20 -15.53 -12.25
CA LEU A 186 -5.35 -14.64 -12.39
C LEU A 186 -5.32 -13.90 -13.73
N SER A 187 -4.15 -13.43 -14.17
CA SER A 187 -3.99 -12.79 -15.47
C SER A 187 -4.33 -13.74 -16.61
N LEU A 188 -3.84 -14.99 -16.56
CA LEU A 188 -4.20 -16.00 -17.57
C LEU A 188 -5.71 -16.24 -17.63
N TRP A 189 -6.36 -16.27 -16.49
CA TRP A 189 -7.80 -16.56 -16.39
C TRP A 189 -8.68 -15.39 -16.86
N PHE A 190 -8.39 -14.18 -16.40
CA PHE A 190 -9.25 -13.00 -16.65
C PHE A 190 -8.77 -12.11 -17.79
N GLU A 191 -7.49 -12.13 -18.11
CA GLU A 191 -6.83 -11.20 -19.02
C GLU A 191 -6.17 -11.88 -20.22
N GLY A 192 -6.33 -13.21 -20.38
CA GLY A 192 -5.62 -14.05 -21.34
C GLY A 192 -5.42 -13.43 -22.73
N PRO A 193 -6.48 -12.92 -23.40
CA PRO A 193 -6.36 -12.32 -24.74
C PRO A 193 -5.50 -11.04 -24.77
N ARG A 194 -5.32 -10.37 -23.63
CA ARG A 194 -4.57 -9.11 -23.51
C ARG A 194 -3.08 -9.33 -23.19
N ILE A 195 -2.69 -10.53 -22.74
CA ILE A 195 -1.32 -10.83 -22.29
C ILE A 195 -0.34 -10.81 -23.46
N ALA A 196 -0.64 -11.59 -24.52
CA ALA A 196 0.27 -11.72 -25.64
C ALA A 196 0.52 -10.37 -26.37
N PRO A 197 -0.50 -9.53 -26.65
CA PRO A 197 -0.29 -8.19 -27.18
C PRO A 197 0.57 -7.31 -26.27
N ALA A 198 0.29 -7.30 -24.95
CA ALA A 198 1.04 -6.48 -24.00
C ALA A 198 2.51 -6.90 -23.90
N LEU A 199 2.80 -8.21 -23.92
CA LEU A 199 4.17 -8.72 -23.85
C LEU A 199 4.92 -8.56 -25.19
N SER A 200 4.26 -8.72 -26.34
CA SER A 200 4.91 -8.57 -27.66
C SER A 200 5.38 -7.15 -27.92
N THR A 201 4.68 -6.16 -27.35
CA THR A 201 5.03 -4.73 -27.46
C THR A 201 5.78 -4.19 -26.26
N ALA A 202 6.11 -5.03 -25.28
CA ALA A 202 6.75 -4.61 -24.02
C ALA A 202 8.09 -3.87 -24.20
N LEU A 203 8.83 -4.17 -25.27
CA LEU A 203 10.12 -3.51 -25.56
C LEU A 203 10.01 -2.39 -26.61
N THR A 204 8.80 -2.03 -27.02
CA THR A 204 8.56 -0.93 -27.96
C THR A 204 8.45 0.42 -27.24
N ARG A 205 8.46 1.50 -28.05
CA ARG A 205 8.25 2.85 -27.52
C ARG A 205 6.88 3.05 -26.87
N GLU A 206 5.88 2.28 -27.27
CA GLU A 206 4.53 2.33 -26.72
C GLU A 206 4.51 1.96 -25.23
N ALA A 207 5.28 0.94 -24.83
CA ALA A 207 5.38 0.48 -23.47
C ALA A 207 6.32 1.32 -22.58
N LEU A 208 7.07 2.29 -23.17
CA LEU A 208 8.12 2.99 -22.44
C LEU A 208 7.63 3.63 -21.14
N ARG A 209 6.49 4.34 -21.17
CA ARG A 209 5.92 4.98 -19.97
C ARG A 209 5.51 3.96 -18.90
N ALA A 210 4.90 2.85 -19.36
CA ALA A 210 4.49 1.76 -18.49
C ALA A 210 5.70 1.06 -17.83
N ASN A 211 6.75 0.82 -18.62
CA ASN A 211 8.00 0.23 -18.14
C ASN A 211 8.71 1.14 -17.13
N LEU A 212 8.75 2.45 -17.38
CA LEU A 212 9.28 3.41 -16.41
C LEU A 212 8.46 3.44 -15.13
N GLY A 213 7.13 3.33 -15.24
CA GLY A 213 6.24 3.16 -14.09
C GLY A 213 6.56 1.89 -13.30
N LEU A 214 6.65 0.73 -13.96
CA LEU A 214 7.04 -0.52 -13.31
C LEU A 214 8.43 -0.46 -12.67
N LEU A 215 9.41 0.10 -13.37
CA LEU A 215 10.77 0.26 -12.84
C LEU A 215 10.76 1.14 -11.59
N TYR A 216 10.02 2.25 -11.62
CA TYR A 216 9.85 3.11 -10.46
C TYR A 216 9.24 2.35 -9.26
N ILE A 217 8.17 1.59 -9.50
CA ILE A 217 7.48 0.80 -8.49
C ILE A 217 8.43 -0.22 -7.85
N VAL A 218 9.24 -0.92 -8.64
CA VAL A 218 10.17 -1.94 -8.15
C VAL A 218 11.35 -1.30 -7.43
N VAL A 219 12.04 -0.35 -8.06
CA VAL A 219 13.30 0.20 -7.50
C VAL A 219 12.99 1.24 -6.42
N CYS A 220 12.21 2.27 -6.77
CA CYS A 220 12.03 3.41 -5.89
C CYS A 220 11.03 3.10 -4.76
N ALA A 221 9.83 2.64 -5.09
CA ALA A 221 8.81 2.42 -4.08
C ALA A 221 9.06 1.14 -3.26
N SER A 222 9.53 0.04 -3.88
CA SER A 222 9.72 -1.22 -3.17
C SER A 222 11.12 -1.32 -2.56
N ILE A 223 12.20 -1.34 -3.35
CA ILE A 223 13.55 -1.57 -2.80
C ILE A 223 14.00 -0.40 -1.92
N LEU A 224 14.01 0.81 -2.45
CA LEU A 224 14.45 1.98 -1.69
C LEU A 224 13.46 2.36 -0.58
N GLY A 225 12.16 2.41 -0.88
CA GLY A 225 11.13 2.76 0.08
C GLY A 225 11.11 1.86 1.30
N TYR A 226 11.03 0.54 1.10
CA TYR A 226 11.08 -0.42 2.20
C TYR A 226 12.47 -0.52 2.85
N GLY A 227 13.54 -0.35 2.08
CA GLY A 227 14.90 -0.30 2.62
C GLY A 227 15.08 0.83 3.63
N ILE A 228 14.71 2.05 3.25
CA ILE A 228 14.74 3.22 4.14
C ILE A 228 13.81 3.02 5.33
N TRP A 229 12.56 2.61 5.08
CA TRP A 229 11.55 2.41 6.12
C TRP A 229 12.00 1.43 7.19
N ASN A 230 12.46 0.24 6.79
CA ASN A 230 12.91 -0.77 7.74
C ASN A 230 14.20 -0.34 8.49
N THR A 231 15.09 0.42 7.84
CA THR A 231 16.27 0.99 8.50
C THR A 231 15.88 2.00 9.58
N LEU A 232 14.91 2.86 9.28
CA LEU A 232 14.41 3.83 10.26
C LEU A 232 13.69 3.16 11.43
N ILE A 233 12.88 2.14 11.18
CA ILE A 233 12.21 1.38 12.26
C ILE A 233 13.23 0.62 13.12
N ALA A 234 14.31 0.12 12.53
CA ALA A 234 15.38 -0.54 13.29
C ALA A 234 16.17 0.43 14.18
N ARG A 235 16.31 1.69 13.77
CA ARG A 235 17.03 2.74 14.55
C ARG A 235 16.15 3.45 15.56
N TYR A 236 14.88 3.63 15.21
CA TYR A 236 13.90 4.39 15.98
C TYR A 236 12.69 3.51 16.25
N SER A 237 11.89 3.88 17.26
CA SER A 237 10.63 3.14 17.50
C SER A 237 9.66 3.30 16.33
N ALA A 238 8.83 2.29 16.09
CA ALA A 238 7.76 2.38 15.09
C ALA A 238 6.84 3.58 15.31
N SER A 239 6.58 3.95 16.58
CA SER A 239 5.79 5.14 16.94
C SER A 239 6.43 6.48 16.52
N ALA A 240 7.75 6.52 16.32
CA ALA A 240 8.44 7.72 15.84
C ALA A 240 8.49 7.80 14.30
N VAL A 241 8.41 6.65 13.63
CA VAL A 241 8.53 6.54 12.16
C VAL A 241 7.16 6.49 11.48
N ALA A 242 6.19 5.75 12.04
CA ALA A 242 4.87 5.57 11.43
C ALA A 242 4.14 6.87 11.05
N PRO A 243 4.21 7.98 11.81
CA PRO A 243 3.53 9.22 11.43
C PRO A 243 3.94 9.78 10.06
N TRP A 244 5.17 9.52 9.62
CA TRP A 244 5.64 10.00 8.31
C TRP A 244 4.89 9.34 7.15
N SER A 245 4.45 8.09 7.30
CA SER A 245 3.65 7.41 6.26
C SER A 245 2.27 8.05 6.03
N MET A 246 1.77 8.84 6.98
CA MET A 246 0.51 9.58 6.82
C MET A 246 0.60 10.69 5.76
N LEU A 247 1.80 11.03 5.31
CA LEU A 247 2.00 11.94 4.18
C LEU A 247 1.83 11.26 2.81
N VAL A 248 1.79 9.93 2.76
CA VAL A 248 1.61 9.16 1.50
C VAL A 248 0.38 9.61 0.71
N PRO A 249 -0.83 9.71 1.29
CA PRO A 249 -1.98 10.17 0.54
C PRO A 249 -1.88 11.62 0.08
N VAL A 250 -1.21 12.49 0.86
CA VAL A 250 -0.98 13.88 0.45
C VAL A 250 -0.11 13.92 -0.82
N VAL A 251 1.00 13.20 -0.81
CA VAL A 251 1.87 13.10 -2.00
C VAL A 251 1.15 12.38 -3.14
N GLY A 252 0.38 11.33 -2.86
CA GLY A 252 -0.40 10.59 -3.85
C GLY A 252 -1.40 11.47 -4.59
N VAL A 253 -2.17 12.28 -3.87
CA VAL A 253 -3.12 13.24 -4.45
C VAL A 253 -2.40 14.32 -5.27
N LEU A 254 -1.37 14.94 -4.69
CA LEU A 254 -0.62 16.01 -5.38
C LEU A 254 0.09 15.50 -6.63
N SER A 255 0.73 14.33 -6.56
CA SER A 255 1.43 13.76 -7.70
C SER A 255 0.49 13.30 -8.82
N SER A 256 -0.69 12.80 -8.47
CA SER A 256 -1.72 12.42 -9.44
C SER A 256 -2.34 13.65 -10.11
N TRP A 257 -2.54 14.72 -9.35
CA TRP A 257 -2.98 15.99 -9.92
C TRP A 257 -1.97 16.52 -10.93
N VAL A 258 -0.70 16.54 -10.59
CA VAL A 258 0.36 16.99 -11.52
C VAL A 258 0.49 16.07 -12.73
N ALA A 259 0.39 14.75 -12.54
CA ALA A 259 0.60 13.77 -13.62
C ALA A 259 -0.59 13.66 -14.59
N PHE A 260 -1.82 13.78 -14.10
CA PHE A 260 -3.05 13.50 -14.87
C PHE A 260 -4.04 14.67 -14.90
N GLY A 261 -3.76 15.79 -14.24
CA GLY A 261 -4.71 16.90 -14.13
C GLY A 261 -5.92 16.60 -13.22
N GLU A 262 -5.88 15.53 -12.45
CA GLU A 262 -6.96 15.10 -11.56
C GLU A 262 -7.05 16.00 -10.33
N ALA A 263 -7.59 17.21 -10.48
CA ALA A 263 -7.78 18.10 -9.35
C ALA A 263 -8.76 17.47 -8.33
N PRO A 264 -8.34 17.28 -7.06
CA PRO A 264 -9.22 16.70 -6.05
C PRO A 264 -10.36 17.68 -5.73
N ALA A 265 -11.58 17.17 -5.58
CA ALA A 265 -12.69 17.97 -5.10
C ALA A 265 -12.48 18.39 -3.64
N LEU A 266 -12.97 19.56 -3.25
CA LEU A 266 -12.86 20.04 -1.86
C LEU A 266 -13.42 19.04 -0.84
N VAL A 267 -14.51 18.35 -1.20
CA VAL A 267 -15.10 17.28 -0.38
C VAL A 267 -14.12 16.12 -0.17
N GLU A 268 -13.36 15.74 -1.19
CA GLU A 268 -12.36 14.67 -1.11
C GLU A 268 -11.16 15.08 -0.25
N LEU A 269 -10.74 16.34 -0.35
CA LEU A 269 -9.69 16.88 0.52
C LEU A 269 -10.14 16.92 1.98
N ALA A 270 -11.34 17.42 2.26
CA ALA A 270 -11.90 17.45 3.61
C ALA A 270 -12.07 16.03 4.19
N ALA A 271 -12.59 15.11 3.40
CA ALA A 271 -12.71 13.70 3.79
C ALA A 271 -11.34 13.05 3.99
N GLY A 272 -10.35 13.36 3.16
CA GLY A 272 -8.96 12.94 3.33
C GLY A 272 -8.35 13.40 4.66
N VAL A 273 -8.63 14.65 5.07
CA VAL A 273 -8.22 15.18 6.39
C VAL A 273 -8.89 14.39 7.52
N LEU A 274 -10.17 14.01 7.40
CA LEU A 274 -10.84 13.16 8.38
C LEU A 274 -10.22 11.76 8.44
N VAL A 275 -9.93 11.13 7.30
CA VAL A 275 -9.31 9.80 7.25
C VAL A 275 -7.92 9.83 7.90
N VAL A 276 -7.05 10.74 7.47
CA VAL A 276 -5.69 10.87 8.03
C VAL A 276 -5.74 11.27 9.50
N GLY A 277 -6.56 12.24 9.86
CA GLY A 277 -6.73 12.70 11.25
C GLY A 277 -7.26 11.59 12.17
N GLY A 278 -8.25 10.82 11.71
CA GLY A 278 -8.78 9.66 12.44
C GLY A 278 -7.72 8.58 12.67
N VAL A 279 -6.94 8.25 11.64
CA VAL A 279 -5.84 7.29 11.76
C VAL A 279 -4.75 7.81 12.71
N LEU A 280 -4.41 9.09 12.66
CA LEU A 280 -3.47 9.71 13.61
C LEU A 280 -3.98 9.62 15.04
N ILE A 281 -5.25 9.97 15.30
CA ILE A 281 -5.86 9.87 16.63
C ILE A 281 -5.81 8.43 17.16
N ALA A 282 -6.10 7.45 16.29
CA ALA A 282 -6.08 6.03 16.66
C ALA A 282 -4.67 5.51 16.94
N THR A 283 -3.65 6.04 16.24
CA THR A 283 -2.27 5.52 16.29
C THR A 283 -1.44 6.16 17.40
N PHE A 284 -1.63 7.47 17.68
CA PHE A 284 -0.87 8.17 18.71
C PHE A 284 -1.35 7.80 20.13
N GLU A 285 -0.67 6.88 20.77
CA GLU A 285 -0.79 6.68 22.22
C GLU A 285 0.04 7.73 22.96
N ARG A 286 -0.62 8.55 23.80
CA ARG A 286 0.10 9.31 24.84
C ARG A 286 0.76 8.29 25.77
N ARG A 287 2.10 8.17 25.75
CA ARG A 287 2.82 7.50 26.84
C ARG A 287 2.30 8.08 28.15
N ARG A 288 1.52 7.33 28.90
CA ARG A 288 1.34 7.63 30.34
C ARG A 288 2.76 7.64 30.90
N ARG A 289 3.23 8.82 31.30
CA ARG A 289 4.38 8.89 32.20
C ARG A 289 3.96 8.05 33.39
N LEU A 290 4.57 6.89 33.57
CA LEU A 290 4.59 6.20 34.83
C LEU A 290 5.26 7.20 35.78
N SER A 291 4.51 7.77 36.68
CA SER A 291 5.04 8.55 37.82
C SER A 291 5.96 7.58 38.55
N PRO A 292 7.22 7.93 38.82
CA PRO A 292 8.03 7.10 39.71
C PRO A 292 7.35 7.14 41.08
N ALA A 293 7.08 5.95 41.63
CA ALA A 293 6.66 5.75 43.00
C ALA A 293 7.84 5.95 43.93
#